data_8b104618b0b262c192a63ecd3c1b44a2
#
_entry.id   8b104618b0b262c192a63ecd3c1b44a2
#
_cell.length_a   1.000
_cell.length_b   1.000
_cell.length_c   1.000
_cell.angle_alpha   90.00
_cell.angle_beta   90.00
_cell.angle_gamma   90.00
#
_symmetry.space_group_name_H-M   'P 1'
#
loop_
_entity.id
_entity.type
_entity.pdbx_description
1 polymer ?
#
loop_
_entity_poly.entity_id
_entity_poly.type
_entity_poly.pdbx_seq_one_letter_code
_entity_poly.pdbx_strand_id
1 'polypeptide(L)'
;MYQEVILDHYKTPRGKGLQSPFGGEAHHVNPTCGDEITVRVLLSDDGKTIKKISYDSTGCSISQASASIMFEQVDGKSIDEFDKASNEFLAMMQSKGNFEPNENLLGDGISMIGVAQYPARIKCALLSWMAAKDAIIRANGDK
;
A
#
# COMPACT_ATOMS: atom_id res chain seq x y z
N MET A 1 18.52 -8.47 -4.96
CA MET A 1 17.90 -9.19 -3.84
C MET A 1 16.76 -8.39 -3.25
N TYR A 2 15.70 -9.06 -2.93
CA TYR A 2 14.49 -8.39 -2.44
C TYR A 2 14.67 -7.70 -1.10
N GLN A 3 15.53 -8.22 -0.25
CA GLN A 3 15.81 -7.58 1.03
C GLN A 3 16.38 -6.17 0.87
N GLU A 4 17.18 -5.95 -0.15
CA GLU A 4 17.75 -4.63 -0.43
C GLU A 4 16.68 -3.65 -0.84
N VAL A 5 15.70 -4.09 -1.64
CA VAL A 5 14.57 -3.27 -2.05
C VAL A 5 13.74 -2.86 -0.84
N ILE A 6 13.43 -3.81 0.04
CA ILE A 6 12.66 -3.54 1.26
C ILE A 6 13.39 -2.55 2.15
N LEU A 7 14.70 -2.75 2.36
CA LEU A 7 15.50 -1.84 3.18
C LEU A 7 15.56 -0.43 2.60
N ASP A 8 15.67 -0.32 1.28
CA ASP A 8 15.72 0.97 0.62
C ASP A 8 14.41 1.75 0.87
N HIS A 9 13.27 1.09 0.70
CA HIS A 9 11.97 1.71 0.97
C HIS A 9 11.80 2.06 2.44
N TYR A 10 12.33 1.24 3.33
CA TYR A 10 12.25 1.53 4.76
C TYR A 10 13.10 2.74 5.14
N LYS A 11 14.31 2.83 4.60
CA LYS A 11 15.24 3.92 4.94
C LYS A 11 14.87 5.23 4.25
N THR A 12 14.33 5.14 3.04
CA THR A 12 13.97 6.31 2.24
C THR A 12 12.53 6.15 1.76
N PRO A 13 11.55 6.32 2.66
CA PRO A 13 10.15 6.12 2.30
C PRO A 13 9.68 7.18 1.32
N ARG A 14 9.01 6.73 0.25
CA ARG A 14 8.46 7.58 -0.79
C ARG A 14 7.07 8.00 -0.37
N GLY A 15 6.77 9.29 -0.54
CA GLY A 15 5.44 9.82 -0.33
C GLY A 15 5.01 9.96 1.12
N LYS A 16 5.92 9.75 2.07
CA LYS A 16 5.59 9.87 3.49
C LYS A 16 5.37 11.33 3.88
N GLY A 17 4.28 11.57 4.59
CA GLY A 17 3.89 12.90 5.03
C GLY A 17 2.53 13.25 4.48
N LEU A 18 1.55 13.43 5.38
CA LEU A 18 0.17 13.71 4.99
C LEU A 18 0.07 15.02 4.24
N GLN A 19 -0.70 15.02 3.15
CA GLN A 19 -0.90 16.18 2.28
C GLN A 19 -2.34 16.64 2.30
N SER A 20 -2.55 17.91 2.02
CA SER A 20 -3.87 18.51 1.85
C SER A 20 -3.86 19.32 0.56
N PRO A 21 -5.00 19.45 -0.14
CA PRO A 21 -6.32 18.91 0.21
C PRO A 21 -6.41 17.40 -0.03
N PHE A 22 -7.45 16.78 0.51
CA PHE A 22 -7.74 15.37 0.26
C PHE A 22 -9.26 15.18 0.27
N GLY A 23 -9.71 14.08 -0.37
CA GLY A 23 -11.14 13.75 -0.43
C GLY A 23 -11.52 12.60 0.48
N GLY A 24 -10.58 11.73 0.82
CA GLY A 24 -10.81 10.61 1.71
C GLY A 24 -9.60 10.33 2.58
N GLU A 25 -9.85 9.90 3.80
CA GLU A 25 -8.80 9.54 4.74
C GLU A 25 -9.21 8.26 5.47
N ALA A 26 -8.25 7.39 5.70
CA ALA A 26 -8.47 6.17 6.47
C ALA A 26 -7.29 5.94 7.41
N HIS A 27 -7.60 5.44 8.60
CA HIS A 27 -6.59 5.10 9.59
C HIS A 27 -6.76 3.62 9.95
N HIS A 28 -5.70 2.86 9.77
CA HIS A 28 -5.71 1.42 10.05
C HIS A 28 -4.58 1.07 11.02
N VAL A 29 -4.84 0.08 11.86
CA VAL A 29 -3.86 -0.39 12.83
C VAL A 29 -3.73 -1.89 12.75
N ASN A 30 -2.52 -2.38 13.05
CA ASN A 30 -2.25 -3.79 13.25
C ASN A 30 -1.68 -3.94 14.67
N PRO A 31 -2.52 -4.17 15.67
CA PRO A 31 -2.06 -4.14 17.05
C PRO A 31 -1.07 -5.26 17.40
N THR A 32 -1.08 -6.36 16.64
CA THR A 32 -0.14 -7.46 16.86
C THR A 32 1.30 -7.02 16.72
N CYS A 33 1.58 -6.14 15.75
CA CYS A 33 2.93 -5.65 15.47
C CYS A 33 3.14 -4.18 15.86
N GLY A 34 2.10 -3.53 16.39
CA GLY A 34 2.18 -2.12 16.72
C GLY A 34 2.25 -1.20 15.50
N ASP A 35 1.78 -1.69 14.36
CA ASP A 35 1.78 -0.90 13.13
C ASP A 35 0.53 -0.03 13.05
N GLU A 36 0.68 1.19 12.55
CA GLU A 36 -0.49 2.01 12.21
C GLU A 36 -0.16 2.94 11.06
N ILE A 37 -1.18 3.28 10.29
CA ILE A 37 -1.03 4.13 9.11
C ILE A 37 -2.28 4.98 8.93
N THR A 38 -2.06 6.22 8.51
CA THR A 38 -3.12 7.09 8.00
C THR A 38 -2.83 7.35 6.53
N VAL A 39 -3.83 7.15 5.67
CA VAL A 39 -3.71 7.37 4.23
C VAL A 39 -4.73 8.43 3.82
N ARG A 40 -4.31 9.39 3.01
CA ARG A 40 -5.17 10.40 2.41
C ARG A 40 -5.13 10.28 0.90
N VAL A 41 -6.30 10.37 0.27
CA VAL A 41 -6.43 10.26 -1.18
C VAL A 41 -7.20 11.46 -1.72
N LEU A 42 -6.66 12.05 -2.78
CA LEU A 42 -7.36 13.06 -3.57
C LEU A 42 -7.62 12.46 -4.95
N LEU A 43 -8.89 12.38 -5.33
CA LEU A 43 -9.28 11.86 -6.64
C LEU A 43 -9.43 12.98 -7.66
N SER A 44 -9.34 12.63 -8.94
CA SER A 44 -9.69 13.53 -10.02
C SER A 44 -11.17 13.88 -9.98
N ASP A 45 -11.57 14.93 -10.71
CA ASP A 45 -12.96 15.40 -10.71
C ASP A 45 -13.95 14.33 -11.14
N ASP A 46 -13.54 13.43 -12.05
CA ASP A 46 -14.40 12.34 -12.50
C ASP A 46 -14.39 11.14 -11.55
N GLY A 47 -13.56 11.17 -10.51
CA GLY A 47 -13.48 10.10 -9.53
C GLY A 47 -12.79 8.84 -10.01
N LYS A 48 -12.13 8.87 -11.16
CA LYS A 48 -11.55 7.66 -11.77
C LYS A 48 -10.06 7.53 -11.59
N THR A 49 -9.38 8.62 -11.21
CA THR A 49 -7.92 8.64 -11.08
C THR A 49 -7.53 9.09 -9.69
N ILE A 50 -6.53 8.44 -9.13
CA ILE A 50 -5.90 8.87 -7.87
C ILE A 50 -4.96 9.99 -8.23
N LYS A 51 -5.43 11.23 -8.05
CA LYS A 51 -4.65 12.42 -8.38
C LYS A 51 -3.45 12.54 -7.46
N LYS A 52 -3.64 12.20 -6.18
CA LYS A 52 -2.59 12.28 -5.19
C LYS A 52 -2.92 11.34 -4.02
N ILE A 53 -1.91 10.62 -3.56
CA ILE A 53 -2.02 9.82 -2.34
C ILE A 53 -0.87 10.21 -1.42
N SER A 54 -1.15 10.25 -0.13
CA SER A 54 -0.14 10.53 0.88
C SER A 54 -0.43 9.67 2.10
N TYR A 55 0.58 9.49 2.93
CA TYR A 55 0.42 8.67 4.13
C TYR A 55 1.40 9.09 5.21
N ASP A 56 1.08 8.70 6.43
CA ASP A 56 2.01 8.71 7.55
C ASP A 56 1.83 7.41 8.31
N SER A 57 2.94 6.79 8.71
CA SER A 57 2.89 5.47 9.31
C SER A 57 3.99 5.30 10.35
N THR A 58 3.72 4.40 11.32
CA THR A 58 4.71 3.92 12.28
C THR A 58 4.57 2.41 12.36
N GLY A 59 5.62 1.72 12.78
CA GLY A 59 5.58 0.28 12.91
C GLY A 59 6.85 -0.39 12.43
N CYS A 60 6.74 -1.68 12.11
CA CYS A 60 7.89 -2.49 11.72
C CYS A 60 8.39 -2.12 10.32
N SER A 61 9.58 -2.60 9.98
CA SER A 61 10.20 -2.30 8.68
C SER A 61 9.35 -2.80 7.51
N ILE A 62 8.66 -3.92 7.66
CA ILE A 62 7.82 -4.49 6.61
C ILE A 62 6.63 -3.56 6.32
N SER A 63 5.93 -3.09 7.35
CA SER A 63 4.79 -2.20 7.13
C SER A 63 5.22 -0.87 6.54
N GLN A 64 6.34 -0.33 7.00
CA GLN A 64 6.87 0.93 6.50
C GLN A 64 7.32 0.82 5.04
N ALA A 65 8.03 -0.25 4.71
CA ALA A 65 8.46 -0.48 3.33
C ALA A 65 7.27 -0.71 2.40
N SER A 66 6.28 -1.47 2.85
CA SER A 66 5.09 -1.73 2.05
C SER A 66 4.32 -0.45 1.76
N ALA A 67 4.22 0.47 2.73
CA ALA A 67 3.56 1.76 2.52
C ALA A 67 4.28 2.59 1.45
N SER A 68 5.60 2.62 1.49
CA SER A 68 6.40 3.32 0.49
C SER A 68 6.20 2.72 -0.91
N ILE A 69 6.21 1.39 -0.99
CA ILE A 69 5.99 0.66 -2.24
C ILE A 69 4.57 0.94 -2.76
N MET A 70 3.58 0.87 -1.89
CA MET A 70 2.20 1.16 -2.26
C MET A 70 2.09 2.56 -2.87
N PHE A 71 2.72 3.55 -2.24
CA PHE A 71 2.72 4.90 -2.76
C PHE A 71 3.24 4.95 -4.20
N GLU A 72 4.40 4.32 -4.46
CA GLU A 72 5.00 4.34 -5.80
C GLU A 72 4.12 3.67 -6.84
N GLN A 73 3.38 2.65 -6.45
CA GLN A 73 2.58 1.89 -7.39
C GLN A 73 1.23 2.52 -7.67
N VAL A 74 0.72 3.39 -6.80
CA VAL A 74 -0.64 3.88 -6.96
C VAL A 74 -0.78 5.38 -7.12
N ASP A 75 0.24 6.16 -6.76
CA ASP A 75 0.16 7.61 -6.91
C ASP A 75 0.04 7.99 -8.38
N GLY A 76 -0.98 8.77 -8.72
CA GLY A 76 -1.22 9.20 -10.10
C GLY A 76 -1.86 8.14 -10.99
N LYS A 77 -2.21 6.98 -10.45
CA LYS A 77 -2.79 5.89 -11.23
C LYS A 77 -4.32 5.93 -11.18
N SER A 78 -4.96 5.24 -12.14
CA SER A 78 -6.40 5.10 -12.11
C SER A 78 -6.83 4.15 -10.99
N ILE A 79 -8.11 4.25 -10.60
CA ILE A 79 -8.67 3.34 -9.60
C ILE A 79 -8.64 1.91 -10.14
N ASP A 80 -8.87 1.71 -11.44
CA ASP A 80 -8.78 0.38 -12.05
C ASP A 80 -7.36 -0.19 -11.91
N GLU A 81 -6.35 0.63 -12.15
CA GLU A 81 -4.96 0.21 -11.97
C GLU A 81 -4.65 -0.12 -10.51
N PHE A 82 -5.19 0.67 -9.58
CA PHE A 82 -5.05 0.40 -8.16
C PHE A 82 -5.68 -0.95 -7.81
N ASP A 83 -6.90 -1.21 -8.30
CA ASP A 83 -7.60 -2.46 -8.00
C ASP A 83 -6.81 -3.67 -8.51
N LYS A 84 -6.25 -3.57 -9.71
CA LYS A 84 -5.44 -4.66 -10.26
C LYS A 84 -4.19 -4.91 -9.43
N ALA A 85 -3.48 -3.84 -9.07
CA ALA A 85 -2.27 -3.95 -8.26
C ALA A 85 -2.60 -4.50 -6.87
N SER A 86 -3.66 -3.99 -6.24
CA SER A 86 -4.07 -4.40 -4.91
C SER A 86 -4.48 -5.88 -4.88
N ASN A 87 -5.25 -6.31 -5.88
CA ASN A 87 -5.66 -7.70 -5.97
C ASN A 87 -4.47 -8.64 -6.22
N GLU A 88 -3.53 -8.20 -7.05
CA GLU A 88 -2.31 -8.97 -7.29
C GLU A 88 -1.47 -9.09 -6.02
N PHE A 89 -1.32 -7.99 -5.28
CA PHE A 89 -0.57 -8.00 -4.04
C PHE A 89 -1.22 -8.92 -3.00
N LEU A 90 -2.54 -8.86 -2.88
CA LEU A 90 -3.28 -9.72 -1.97
C LEU A 90 -3.12 -11.21 -2.35
N ALA A 91 -3.23 -11.52 -3.65
CA ALA A 91 -3.03 -12.89 -4.14
C ALA A 91 -1.64 -13.40 -3.80
N MET A 92 -0.62 -12.54 -3.97
CA MET A 92 0.75 -12.88 -3.63
C MET A 92 0.88 -13.18 -2.13
N MET A 93 0.24 -12.36 -1.28
CA MET A 93 0.30 -12.56 0.18
C MET A 93 -0.42 -13.84 0.61
N GLN A 94 -1.43 -14.28 -0.14
CA GLN A 94 -2.17 -15.50 0.18
C GLN A 94 -1.53 -16.76 -0.39
N SER A 95 -0.48 -16.63 -1.17
CA SER A 95 0.13 -17.74 -1.92
C SER A 95 1.11 -18.58 -1.12
N LYS A 96 1.48 -18.14 0.07
CA LYS A 96 2.53 -18.78 0.88
C LYS A 96 3.89 -18.84 0.16
N GLY A 97 4.12 -17.91 -0.74
CA GLY A 97 5.38 -17.83 -1.48
C GLY A 97 5.38 -18.60 -2.80
N ASN A 98 4.27 -19.22 -3.17
CA ASN A 98 4.17 -20.06 -4.38
C ASN A 98 3.54 -19.32 -5.56
N PHE A 99 3.77 -18.03 -5.66
CA PHE A 99 3.12 -17.17 -6.64
C PHE A 99 4.17 -16.53 -7.54
N GLU A 100 3.83 -16.38 -8.82
CA GLU A 100 4.65 -15.60 -9.75
C GLU A 100 3.98 -14.24 -9.94
N PRO A 101 4.42 -13.21 -9.21
CA PRO A 101 3.76 -11.91 -9.28
C PRO A 101 4.04 -11.22 -10.61
N ASN A 102 3.07 -10.44 -11.07
CA ASN A 102 3.20 -9.63 -12.26
C ASN A 102 3.92 -8.32 -11.91
N GLU A 103 5.16 -8.21 -12.34
CA GLU A 103 5.98 -7.03 -12.05
C GLU A 103 5.39 -5.76 -12.64
N ASN A 104 4.68 -5.85 -13.77
CA ASN A 104 4.04 -4.68 -14.38
C ASN A 104 2.94 -4.10 -13.48
N LEU A 105 2.33 -4.92 -12.63
CA LEU A 105 1.31 -4.48 -11.69
C LEU A 105 1.89 -4.05 -10.35
N LEU A 106 2.94 -4.71 -9.90
CA LEU A 106 3.45 -4.53 -8.53
C LEU A 106 4.76 -3.76 -8.43
N GLY A 107 5.55 -3.68 -9.52
CA GLY A 107 6.85 -3.03 -9.44
C GLY A 107 7.68 -3.60 -8.28
N ASP A 108 8.17 -2.72 -7.42
CA ASP A 108 8.95 -3.14 -6.25
C ASP A 108 8.14 -3.98 -5.27
N GLY A 109 6.81 -4.02 -5.41
CA GLY A 109 5.96 -4.85 -4.55
C GLY A 109 6.27 -6.33 -4.63
N ILE A 110 6.87 -6.79 -5.73
CA ILE A 110 7.28 -8.20 -5.85
C ILE A 110 8.30 -8.59 -4.78
N SER A 111 9.03 -7.61 -4.24
CA SER A 111 10.01 -7.86 -3.18
C SER A 111 9.37 -8.45 -1.92
N MET A 112 8.07 -8.29 -1.77
CA MET A 112 7.34 -8.77 -0.60
C MET A 112 6.93 -10.24 -0.69
N ILE A 113 7.25 -10.93 -1.80
CA ILE A 113 6.82 -12.33 -1.97
C ILE A 113 7.35 -13.23 -0.84
N GLY A 114 8.55 -12.96 -0.34
CA GLY A 114 9.11 -13.73 0.77
C GLY A 114 8.33 -13.56 2.06
N VAL A 115 7.65 -12.43 2.23
CA VAL A 115 6.83 -12.14 3.40
C VAL A 115 5.62 -13.08 3.45
N ALA A 116 5.15 -13.52 2.29
CA ALA A 116 3.97 -14.40 2.21
C ALA A 116 4.16 -15.75 2.91
N GLN A 117 5.41 -16.12 3.19
CA GLN A 117 5.73 -17.35 3.92
C GLN A 117 5.59 -17.20 5.43
N TYR A 118 5.38 -15.97 5.92
CA TYR A 118 5.36 -15.66 7.35
C TYR A 118 4.02 -15.03 7.73
N PRO A 119 3.05 -15.85 8.20
CA PRO A 119 1.67 -15.36 8.46
C PRO A 119 1.62 -14.11 9.35
N ALA A 120 2.49 -14.03 10.35
CA ALA A 120 2.49 -12.87 11.25
C ALA A 120 2.90 -11.58 10.53
N ARG A 121 3.64 -11.69 9.42
CA ARG A 121 4.12 -10.52 8.67
C ARG A 121 3.20 -10.13 7.52
N ILE A 122 2.33 -11.02 7.09
CA ILE A 122 1.39 -10.75 5.99
C ILE A 122 0.52 -9.54 6.32
N LYS A 123 0.02 -9.46 7.55
CA LYS A 123 -0.79 -8.33 8.00
C LYS A 123 -0.02 -7.02 7.96
N CYS A 124 1.26 -7.05 8.29
CA CYS A 124 2.12 -5.88 8.21
C CYS A 124 2.24 -5.38 6.76
N ALA A 125 2.44 -6.31 5.83
CA ALA A 125 2.58 -5.94 4.42
C ALA A 125 1.26 -5.43 3.82
N LEU A 126 0.12 -5.96 4.26
CA LEU A 126 -1.19 -5.59 3.72
C LEU A 126 -1.75 -4.30 4.29
N LEU A 127 -1.27 -3.84 5.43
CA LEU A 127 -1.87 -2.73 6.17
C LEU A 127 -2.07 -1.48 5.29
N SER A 128 -1.02 -1.06 4.59
CA SER A 128 -1.07 0.16 3.78
C SER A 128 -2.02 0.01 2.58
N TRP A 129 -2.03 -1.17 1.96
CA TRP A 129 -2.89 -1.43 0.81
C TRP A 129 -4.36 -1.42 1.20
N MET A 130 -4.69 -1.99 2.37
CA MET A 130 -6.06 -1.98 2.88
C MET A 130 -6.50 -0.58 3.29
N ALA A 131 -5.62 0.19 3.91
CA ALA A 131 -5.92 1.57 4.27
C ALA A 131 -6.12 2.44 3.03
N ALA A 132 -5.31 2.23 1.99
CA ALA A 132 -5.45 2.96 0.73
C ALA A 132 -6.80 2.66 0.08
N LYS A 133 -7.19 1.39 0.07
CA LYS A 133 -8.49 0.99 -0.48
C LYS A 133 -9.65 1.69 0.24
N ASP A 134 -9.60 1.71 1.57
CA ASP A 134 -10.60 2.36 2.39
C ASP A 134 -10.64 3.88 2.12
N ALA A 135 -9.48 4.51 2.03
CA ALA A 135 -9.39 5.94 1.74
C ALA A 135 -9.98 6.28 0.36
N ILE A 136 -9.74 5.43 -0.64
CA ILE A 136 -10.31 5.62 -1.98
C ILE A 136 -11.83 5.52 -1.94
N ILE A 137 -12.38 4.55 -1.22
CA ILE A 137 -13.82 4.39 -1.07
C ILE A 137 -14.43 5.65 -0.44
N ARG A 138 -13.79 6.15 0.61
CA ARG A 138 -14.24 7.37 1.30
C ARG A 138 -14.14 8.59 0.41
N ALA A 139 -13.09 8.69 -0.41
CA ALA A 139 -12.89 9.81 -1.33
C ALA A 139 -13.95 9.82 -2.44
N ASN A 140 -14.48 8.65 -2.81
CA ASN A 140 -15.56 8.53 -3.79
C ASN A 140 -16.92 8.91 -3.23
N GLY A 141 -16.97 9.35 -1.99
CA GLY A 141 -18.22 9.74 -1.37
C GLY A 141 -19.08 8.57 -0.98
N ASP A 142 -18.48 7.43 -0.75
CA ASP A 142 -19.21 6.27 -0.23
C ASP A 142 -19.72 6.62 1.16
N LYS A 143 -20.99 6.60 1.28
CA LYS A 143 -21.67 7.04 2.49
C LYS A 143 -22.14 5.87 3.29
#